data_ba119584c41a3462ef22707758208043
#
_entry.id   ba119584c41a3462ef22707758208043
#
_cell.length_a   1.000
_cell.length_b   1.000
_cell.length_c   1.000
_cell.angle_alpha   90.00
_cell.angle_beta   90.00
_cell.angle_gamma   90.00
#
_symmetry.space_group_name_H-M   'P 1'
#
loop_
_entity.id
_entity.type
_entity.pdbx_description
1 polymer ?
#
loop_
_entity_poly.entity_id
_entity_poly.type
_entity_poly.pdbx_seq_one_letter_code
_entity_poly.pdbx_strand_id
1 'polypeptide(L)'
;NDAAVAACYVQALQPFCVAVIDLDVHQGNGTAAILGRDSSCFTLSLHGEKNFPFRKEDSHLDIGLPDGCGDDEYLKILQHALIEVERRFTPELIIYLAGADPHEGDRLGRLKLTMHGMADRDRLVLGFARELRCPIAIAMAGGYGRHIQTTVDVHHQTIQLDRKSTRLNSSHGYIS
;
A
#
# COMPACT_ATOMS: atom_id res chain seq x y z
N ASN A 1 5.80 1.62 -15.02
CA ASN A 1 5.32 1.62 -13.63
C ASN A 1 4.15 2.59 -13.50
N ASP A 2 2.93 2.05 -13.32
CA ASP A 2 1.69 2.83 -13.40
C ASP A 2 1.56 3.84 -12.25
N ALA A 3 1.96 3.44 -11.05
CA ALA A 3 1.91 4.34 -9.88
C ALA A 3 2.83 5.55 -10.06
N ALA A 4 4.05 5.33 -10.56
CA ALA A 4 4.98 6.43 -10.81
C ALA A 4 4.49 7.35 -11.95
N VAL A 5 3.92 6.78 -13.02
CA VAL A 5 3.31 7.57 -14.11
C VAL A 5 2.13 8.39 -13.60
N ALA A 6 1.28 7.81 -12.75
CA ALA A 6 0.15 8.51 -12.16
C ALA A 6 0.62 9.67 -11.24
N ALA A 7 1.62 9.44 -10.41
CA ALA A 7 2.21 10.47 -9.55
C ALA A 7 2.77 11.63 -10.38
N CYS A 8 3.64 11.34 -11.36
CA CYS A 8 4.20 12.34 -12.25
C CYS A 8 3.11 13.10 -13.05
N TYR A 9 2.06 12.39 -13.49
CA TYR A 9 0.97 13.02 -14.22
C TYR A 9 0.20 14.03 -13.37
N VAL A 10 -0.15 13.64 -12.13
CA VAL A 10 -0.85 14.53 -11.19
C VAL A 10 0.00 15.75 -10.87
N GLN A 11 1.31 15.56 -10.64
CA GLN A 11 2.26 16.64 -10.36
C GLN A 11 2.44 17.60 -11.57
N ALA A 12 2.30 17.08 -12.78
CA ALA A 12 2.34 17.93 -13.99
C ALA A 12 1.09 18.84 -14.13
N LEU A 13 -0.04 18.47 -13.53
CA LEU A 13 -1.26 19.27 -13.53
C LEU A 13 -1.22 20.36 -12.45
N GLN A 14 -0.72 20.04 -11.28
CA GLN A 14 -0.50 20.97 -10.18
C GLN A 14 0.51 20.38 -9.17
N PRO A 15 1.23 21.22 -8.42
CA PRO A 15 2.24 20.74 -7.48
C PRO A 15 1.57 19.99 -6.32
N PHE A 16 1.54 18.67 -6.39
CA PHE A 16 1.05 17.77 -5.35
C PHE A 16 2.20 17.04 -4.67
N CYS A 17 2.09 16.89 -3.33
CA CYS A 17 2.89 15.97 -2.55
C CYS A 17 2.25 14.59 -2.57
N VAL A 18 2.87 13.61 -3.24
CA VAL A 18 2.30 12.27 -3.46
C VAL A 18 3.02 11.22 -2.62
N ALA A 19 2.30 10.48 -1.78
CA ALA A 19 2.82 9.27 -1.14
C ALA A 19 2.39 8.02 -1.92
N VAL A 20 3.35 7.16 -2.27
CA VAL A 20 3.08 5.82 -2.79
C VAL A 20 3.31 4.82 -1.67
N ILE A 21 2.26 4.14 -1.25
CA ILE A 21 2.28 3.08 -0.24
C ILE A 21 2.14 1.75 -0.98
N ASP A 22 3.26 1.05 -1.12
CA ASP A 22 3.33 -0.23 -1.82
C ASP A 22 3.39 -1.38 -0.82
N LEU A 23 2.30 -2.15 -0.76
CA LEU A 23 2.14 -3.31 0.10
C LEU A 23 1.97 -4.62 -0.72
N ASP A 24 2.47 -4.63 -1.94
CA ASP A 24 2.73 -5.86 -2.70
C ASP A 24 3.85 -6.65 -2.01
N VAL A 25 3.86 -7.98 -2.14
CA VAL A 25 4.93 -8.80 -1.53
C VAL A 25 6.29 -8.57 -2.17
N HIS A 26 6.32 -8.06 -3.39
CA HIS A 26 7.53 -7.68 -4.10
C HIS A 26 7.89 -6.22 -3.82
N GLN A 27 9.17 -5.89 -3.77
CA GLN A 27 9.56 -4.49 -3.65
C GLN A 27 9.10 -3.67 -4.86
N GLY A 28 8.53 -2.50 -4.59
CA GLY A 28 8.20 -1.51 -5.62
C GLY A 28 9.43 -0.85 -6.25
N ASN A 29 10.39 -1.65 -6.75
CA ASN A 29 11.67 -1.16 -7.26
C ASN A 29 11.53 -0.18 -8.42
N GLY A 30 10.53 -0.37 -9.29
CA GLY A 30 10.28 0.58 -10.39
C GLY A 30 9.76 1.93 -9.89
N THR A 31 8.96 1.94 -8.84
CA THR A 31 8.52 3.17 -8.15
C THR A 31 9.70 3.87 -7.48
N ALA A 32 10.53 3.11 -6.75
CA ALA A 32 11.73 3.61 -6.10
C ALA A 32 12.72 4.23 -7.10
N ALA A 33 13.01 3.53 -8.21
CA ALA A 33 13.94 4.02 -9.23
C ALA A 33 13.47 5.34 -9.89
N ILE A 34 12.16 5.54 -10.02
CA ILE A 34 11.61 6.74 -10.68
C ILE A 34 11.42 7.88 -9.69
N LEU A 35 10.85 7.61 -8.51
CA LEU A 35 10.40 8.62 -7.55
C LEU A 35 11.29 8.75 -6.30
N GLY A 36 12.21 7.83 -6.06
CA GLY A 36 12.98 7.76 -4.81
C GLY A 36 13.91 8.97 -4.54
N ARG A 37 14.10 9.86 -5.54
CA ARG A 37 14.88 11.10 -5.40
C ARG A 37 14.03 12.36 -5.55
N ASP A 38 12.74 12.22 -5.73
CA ASP A 38 11.81 13.34 -5.88
C ASP A 38 11.29 13.77 -4.51
N SER A 39 11.68 14.96 -4.05
CA SER A 39 11.29 15.49 -2.74
C SER A 39 9.78 15.78 -2.61
N SER A 40 9.05 15.85 -3.71
CA SER A 40 7.58 15.98 -3.74
C SER A 40 6.87 14.63 -3.71
N CYS A 41 7.64 13.52 -3.67
CA CYS A 41 7.14 12.16 -3.51
C CYS A 41 7.66 11.53 -2.22
N PHE A 42 6.90 10.60 -1.68
CA PHE A 42 7.36 9.67 -0.65
C PHE A 42 7.00 8.24 -1.06
N THR A 43 7.97 7.36 -1.13
CA THR A 43 7.77 5.96 -1.48
C THR A 43 8.02 5.08 -0.26
N LEU A 44 6.98 4.35 0.17
CA LEU A 44 7.05 3.27 1.14
C LEU A 44 6.90 1.93 0.41
N SER A 45 7.80 0.99 0.64
CA SER A 45 7.66 -0.40 0.21
C SER A 45 7.83 -1.35 1.40
N LEU A 46 6.76 -2.08 1.74
CA LEU A 46 6.76 -3.12 2.77
C LEU A 46 6.62 -4.48 2.08
N HIS A 47 7.72 -5.22 1.97
CA HIS A 47 7.83 -6.38 1.08
C HIS A 47 8.54 -7.56 1.73
N GLY A 48 8.39 -8.75 1.16
CA GLY A 48 9.19 -9.91 1.56
C GLY A 48 10.66 -9.72 1.20
N GLU A 49 11.56 -9.77 2.19
CA GLU A 49 12.98 -9.52 2.01
C GLU A 49 13.60 -10.37 0.89
N LYS A 50 13.21 -11.65 0.84
CA LYS A 50 13.71 -12.63 -0.14
C LYS A 50 12.82 -12.77 -1.38
N ASN A 51 11.74 -11.98 -1.49
CA ASN A 51 10.98 -11.90 -2.72
C ASN A 51 11.74 -11.11 -3.80
N PHE A 52 11.39 -11.32 -5.07
CA PHE A 52 11.89 -10.52 -6.19
C PHE A 52 11.56 -9.01 -5.97
N PRO A 53 12.39 -8.09 -6.41
CA PRO A 53 13.69 -8.27 -7.07
C PRO A 53 14.79 -8.66 -6.07
N PHE A 54 15.76 -9.48 -6.50
CA PHE A 54 16.87 -9.89 -5.62
C PHE A 54 17.85 -8.75 -5.35
N ARG A 55 18.00 -7.83 -6.31
CA ARG A 55 18.67 -6.54 -6.12
C ARG A 55 17.59 -5.50 -5.87
N LYS A 56 17.56 -4.98 -4.66
CA LYS A 56 16.60 -3.94 -4.25
C LYS A 56 17.06 -2.56 -4.76
N GLU A 57 16.09 -1.67 -4.95
CA GLU A 57 16.29 -0.24 -5.16
C GLU A 57 16.02 0.51 -3.85
N ASP A 58 16.48 1.75 -3.73
CA ASP A 58 16.28 2.56 -2.54
C ASP A 58 15.00 3.41 -2.66
N SER A 59 14.01 3.09 -1.84
CA SER A 59 12.82 3.93 -1.61
C SER A 59 13.09 4.95 -0.49
N HIS A 60 12.15 5.85 -0.22
CA HIS A 60 12.22 6.71 0.96
C HIS A 60 12.10 5.92 2.27
N LEU A 61 11.36 4.80 2.23
CA LEU A 61 11.25 3.84 3.33
C LEU A 61 11.04 2.44 2.77
N ASP A 62 12.07 1.59 2.89
CA ASP A 62 12.02 0.18 2.54
C ASP A 62 12.04 -0.68 3.80
N ILE A 63 11.11 -1.63 3.90
CA ILE A 63 11.04 -2.57 5.01
C ILE A 63 10.92 -3.98 4.45
N GLY A 64 12.01 -4.74 4.55
CA GLY A 64 12.06 -6.16 4.19
C GLY A 64 11.57 -7.03 5.34
N LEU A 65 10.57 -7.85 5.08
CA LEU A 65 9.99 -8.77 6.06
C LEU A 65 10.54 -10.19 5.89
N PRO A 66 10.72 -10.94 6.98
CA PRO A 66 11.22 -12.32 6.90
C PRO A 66 10.18 -13.25 6.25
N ASP A 67 10.67 -14.35 5.66
CA ASP A 67 9.82 -15.42 5.15
C ASP A 67 8.90 -15.94 6.28
N GLY A 68 7.61 -16.09 5.99
CA GLY A 68 6.62 -16.57 6.96
C GLY A 68 6.07 -15.50 7.91
N CYS A 69 6.46 -14.22 7.77
CA CYS A 69 5.86 -13.13 8.53
C CYS A 69 4.33 -13.16 8.41
N GLY A 70 3.64 -13.26 9.55
CA GLY A 70 2.19 -13.35 9.66
C GLY A 70 1.55 -12.04 10.12
N ASP A 71 0.25 -12.11 10.43
CA ASP A 71 -0.60 -10.95 10.67
C ASP A 71 -0.04 -9.99 11.74
N ASP A 72 0.21 -10.49 12.95
CA ASP A 72 0.58 -9.65 14.11
C ASP A 72 1.88 -8.88 13.86
N GLU A 73 2.89 -9.54 13.35
CA GLU A 73 4.18 -8.93 13.05
C GLU A 73 4.06 -7.93 11.91
N TYR A 74 3.39 -8.31 10.82
CA TYR A 74 3.17 -7.47 9.66
C TYR A 74 2.41 -6.18 10.03
N LEU A 75 1.28 -6.32 10.72
CA LEU A 75 0.41 -5.18 11.07
C LEU A 75 1.11 -4.21 12.02
N LYS A 76 1.88 -4.73 12.99
CA LYS A 76 2.69 -3.89 13.88
C LYS A 76 3.74 -3.09 13.12
N ILE A 77 4.44 -3.73 12.18
CA ILE A 77 5.46 -3.07 11.35
C ILE A 77 4.80 -2.03 10.43
N LEU A 78 3.67 -2.37 9.79
CA LEU A 78 2.94 -1.43 8.95
C LEU A 78 2.48 -0.20 9.73
N GLN A 79 1.98 -0.38 10.94
CA GLN A 79 1.57 0.73 11.81
C GLN A 79 2.72 1.70 12.08
N HIS A 80 3.91 1.17 12.43
CA HIS A 80 5.09 1.99 12.62
C HIS A 80 5.55 2.67 11.33
N ALA A 81 5.45 1.99 10.19
CA ALA A 81 5.80 2.55 8.88
C ALA A 81 4.89 3.74 8.52
N LEU A 82 3.57 3.63 8.76
CA LEU A 82 2.63 4.73 8.51
C LEU A 82 2.89 5.94 9.41
N ILE A 83 3.20 5.74 10.69
CA ILE A 83 3.64 6.80 11.61
C ILE A 83 4.91 7.48 11.08
N GLU A 84 5.86 6.70 10.57
CA GLU A 84 7.10 7.24 10.03
C GLU A 84 6.87 8.04 8.73
N VAL A 85 5.91 7.60 7.87
CA VAL A 85 5.47 8.40 6.72
C VAL A 85 4.94 9.75 7.18
N GLU A 86 3.99 9.79 8.12
CA GLU A 86 3.38 11.03 8.64
C GLU A 86 4.43 11.98 9.25
N ARG A 87 5.38 11.41 9.99
CA ARG A 87 6.47 12.19 10.61
C ARG A 87 7.38 12.87 9.58
N ARG A 88 7.61 12.23 8.43
CA ARG A 88 8.59 12.66 7.42
C ARG A 88 7.98 13.40 6.24
N PHE A 89 6.68 13.22 5.99
CA PHE A 89 6.05 13.70 4.77
C PHE A 89 4.56 14.01 5.00
N THR A 90 4.08 15.08 4.39
CA THR A 90 2.66 15.45 4.43
C THR A 90 2.06 15.22 3.03
N PRO A 91 1.43 14.07 2.77
CA PRO A 91 0.86 13.77 1.47
C PRO A 91 -0.44 14.56 1.22
N GLU A 92 -0.62 15.00 -0.01
CA GLU A 92 -1.86 15.57 -0.54
C GLU A 92 -2.62 14.56 -1.42
N LEU A 93 -1.94 13.48 -1.82
CA LEU A 93 -2.51 12.31 -2.47
C LEU A 93 -1.75 11.06 -2.02
N ILE A 94 -2.49 9.99 -1.71
CA ILE A 94 -1.92 8.67 -1.49
C ILE A 94 -2.27 7.78 -2.68
N ILE A 95 -1.26 7.09 -3.23
CA ILE A 95 -1.44 5.99 -4.18
C ILE A 95 -1.11 4.70 -3.42
N TYR A 96 -2.11 3.85 -3.23
CA TYR A 96 -1.99 2.60 -2.50
C TYR A 96 -1.98 1.41 -3.46
N LEU A 97 -0.87 0.67 -3.48
CA LEU A 97 -0.74 -0.58 -4.22
C LEU A 97 -1.13 -1.75 -3.30
N ALA A 98 -2.36 -2.22 -3.45
CA ALA A 98 -2.98 -3.26 -2.62
C ALA A 98 -2.75 -4.66 -3.22
N GLY A 99 -1.50 -5.16 -3.20
CA GLY A 99 -1.19 -6.51 -3.66
C GLY A 99 -1.94 -7.60 -2.88
N ALA A 100 -2.36 -8.66 -3.57
CA ALA A 100 -2.98 -9.82 -2.94
C ALA A 100 -1.96 -10.90 -2.55
N ASP A 101 -0.72 -10.77 -2.97
CA ASP A 101 0.34 -11.76 -2.82
C ASP A 101 1.04 -11.82 -1.44
N PRO A 102 0.85 -10.90 -0.47
CA PRO A 102 1.21 -11.18 0.91
C PRO A 102 0.38 -12.28 1.56
N HIS A 103 -0.78 -12.66 0.97
CA HIS A 103 -1.65 -13.70 1.49
C HIS A 103 -0.99 -15.08 1.49
N GLU A 104 -1.21 -15.87 2.55
CA GLU A 104 -0.60 -17.19 2.76
C GLU A 104 -0.88 -18.23 1.66
N GLY A 105 -1.96 -18.02 0.90
CA GLY A 105 -2.35 -18.84 -0.25
C GLY A 105 -1.65 -18.49 -1.56
N ASP A 106 -0.80 -17.46 -1.59
CA ASP A 106 -0.03 -17.10 -2.78
C ASP A 106 1.09 -18.10 -3.07
N ARG A 107 1.43 -18.28 -4.36
CA ARG A 107 2.46 -19.22 -4.81
C ARG A 107 3.85 -18.62 -4.84
N LEU A 108 3.95 -17.32 -5.02
CA LEU A 108 5.20 -16.58 -5.21
C LEU A 108 5.56 -15.78 -3.98
N GLY A 109 4.56 -15.30 -3.25
CA GLY A 109 4.71 -14.57 -2.00
C GLY A 109 5.26 -15.47 -0.89
N ARG A 110 6.18 -14.93 -0.09
CA ARG A 110 6.81 -15.63 1.04
C ARG A 110 6.25 -15.20 2.40
N LEU A 111 5.35 -14.22 2.41
CA LEU A 111 4.61 -13.80 3.60
C LEU A 111 3.42 -14.74 3.86
N LYS A 112 2.81 -14.63 5.05
CA LYS A 112 1.76 -15.55 5.51
C LYS A 112 0.59 -14.82 6.16
N LEU A 113 0.14 -13.73 5.52
CA LEU A 113 -1.06 -13.05 6.00
C LEU A 113 -2.30 -13.90 5.73
N THR A 114 -3.18 -13.97 6.73
CA THR A 114 -4.51 -14.55 6.57
C THR A 114 -5.42 -13.57 5.80
N MET A 115 -6.60 -14.03 5.39
CA MET A 115 -7.63 -13.15 4.83
C MET A 115 -8.01 -12.01 5.81
N HIS A 116 -7.98 -12.29 7.11
CA HIS A 116 -8.22 -11.28 8.15
C HIS A 116 -7.08 -10.26 8.22
N GLY A 117 -5.83 -10.73 8.22
CA GLY A 117 -4.65 -9.86 8.20
C GLY A 117 -4.61 -8.96 6.96
N MET A 118 -5.02 -9.49 5.78
CA MET A 118 -5.16 -8.68 4.57
C MET A 118 -6.21 -7.56 4.73
N ALA A 119 -7.35 -7.87 5.39
CA ALA A 119 -8.36 -6.86 5.70
C ALA A 119 -7.86 -5.80 6.67
N ASP A 120 -7.14 -6.19 7.71
CA ASP A 120 -6.60 -5.27 8.71
C ASP A 120 -5.50 -4.39 8.13
N ARG A 121 -4.66 -4.92 7.24
CA ARG A 121 -3.72 -4.14 6.43
C ARG A 121 -4.43 -3.00 5.69
N ASP A 122 -5.49 -3.33 4.97
CA ASP A 122 -6.26 -2.34 4.20
C ASP A 122 -6.95 -1.32 5.13
N ARG A 123 -7.50 -1.76 6.28
CA ARG A 123 -8.09 -0.85 7.28
C ARG A 123 -7.07 0.14 7.83
N LEU A 124 -5.83 -0.28 8.07
CA LEU A 124 -4.75 0.61 8.55
C LEU A 124 -4.45 1.70 7.52
N VAL A 125 -4.28 1.34 6.24
CA VAL A 125 -3.99 2.32 5.18
C VAL A 125 -5.16 3.27 4.93
N LEU A 126 -6.38 2.74 4.87
CA LEU A 126 -7.60 3.56 4.70
C LEU A 126 -7.85 4.46 5.92
N GLY A 127 -7.58 3.96 7.14
CA GLY A 127 -7.62 4.72 8.37
C GLY A 127 -6.63 5.87 8.37
N PHE A 128 -5.39 5.59 8.01
CA PHE A 128 -4.32 6.57 7.85
C PHE A 128 -4.69 7.70 6.88
N ALA A 129 -5.16 7.37 5.69
CA ALA A 129 -5.61 8.36 4.70
C ALA A 129 -6.74 9.25 5.25
N ARG A 130 -7.70 8.65 5.97
CA ARG A 130 -8.82 9.37 6.58
C ARG A 130 -8.36 10.30 7.72
N GLU A 131 -7.46 9.86 8.58
CA GLU A 131 -6.91 10.68 9.68
C GLU A 131 -6.18 11.90 9.14
N LEU A 132 -5.40 11.73 8.07
CA LEU A 132 -4.75 12.83 7.34
C LEU A 132 -5.70 13.67 6.49
N ARG A 133 -6.97 13.27 6.32
CA ARG A 133 -7.90 13.84 5.36
C ARG A 133 -7.34 13.91 3.93
N CYS A 134 -6.51 12.95 3.58
CA CYS A 134 -5.82 12.86 2.31
C CYS A 134 -6.59 11.95 1.35
N PRO A 135 -6.86 12.38 0.11
CA PRO A 135 -7.44 11.52 -0.90
C PRO A 135 -6.53 10.33 -1.19
N ILE A 136 -7.14 9.17 -1.47
CA ILE A 136 -6.43 7.93 -1.75
C ILE A 136 -6.94 7.31 -3.05
N ALA A 137 -6.00 6.92 -3.91
CA ALA A 137 -6.25 6.10 -5.09
C ALA A 137 -5.72 4.69 -4.84
N ILE A 138 -6.56 3.68 -4.99
CA ILE A 138 -6.20 2.28 -4.75
C ILE A 138 -6.02 1.59 -6.09
N ALA A 139 -4.87 0.94 -6.27
CA ALA A 139 -4.61 0.05 -7.39
C ALA A 139 -4.48 -1.39 -6.91
N MET A 140 -5.13 -2.31 -7.60
CA MET A 140 -4.84 -3.73 -7.46
C MET A 140 -3.42 -3.99 -7.97
N ALA A 141 -2.66 -4.81 -7.26
CA ALA A 141 -1.31 -5.19 -7.64
C ALA A 141 -1.19 -6.71 -7.73
N GLY A 142 -0.05 -7.31 -7.41
CA GLY A 142 0.21 -8.73 -7.58
C GLY A 142 -0.78 -9.66 -6.88
N GLY A 143 -0.76 -10.91 -7.31
CA GLY A 143 -1.57 -11.99 -6.73
C GLY A 143 -1.60 -13.21 -7.63
N TYR A 144 -0.89 -14.26 -7.21
CA TYR A 144 -0.80 -15.55 -7.87
C TYR A 144 -1.26 -16.67 -6.94
N GLY A 145 -2.44 -16.49 -6.35
CA GLY A 145 -3.03 -17.46 -5.44
C GLY A 145 -3.07 -18.87 -6.04
N ARG A 146 -2.87 -19.90 -5.20
CA ARG A 146 -3.00 -21.30 -5.61
C ARG A 146 -4.36 -21.59 -6.23
N HIS A 147 -5.37 -20.92 -5.71
CA HIS A 147 -6.71 -20.84 -6.27
C HIS A 147 -6.99 -19.41 -6.67
N ILE A 148 -7.36 -19.16 -7.90
CA ILE A 148 -7.62 -17.79 -8.40
C ILE A 148 -8.69 -17.08 -7.57
N GLN A 149 -9.66 -17.83 -7.02
CA GLN A 149 -10.71 -17.27 -6.17
C GLN A 149 -10.13 -16.56 -4.94
N THR A 150 -9.05 -17.08 -4.34
CA THR A 150 -8.39 -16.43 -3.20
C THR A 150 -7.90 -15.02 -3.55
N THR A 151 -7.25 -14.87 -4.71
CA THR A 151 -6.80 -13.55 -5.20
C THR A 151 -7.99 -12.62 -5.43
N VAL A 152 -9.06 -13.13 -6.06
CA VAL A 152 -10.29 -12.37 -6.28
C VAL A 152 -10.93 -11.93 -4.97
N ASP A 153 -11.00 -12.82 -3.98
CA ASP A 153 -11.60 -12.54 -2.68
C ASP A 153 -10.83 -11.45 -1.91
N VAL A 154 -9.48 -11.49 -1.97
CA VAL A 154 -8.64 -10.43 -1.37
C VAL A 154 -8.93 -9.07 -2.03
N HIS A 155 -8.86 -8.97 -3.34
CA HIS A 155 -9.12 -7.70 -4.03
C HIS A 155 -10.56 -7.21 -3.84
N HIS A 156 -11.54 -8.13 -3.85
CA HIS A 156 -12.94 -7.78 -3.58
C HIS A 156 -13.11 -7.23 -2.16
N GLN A 157 -12.43 -7.83 -1.17
CA GLN A 157 -12.43 -7.34 0.21
C GLN A 157 -11.85 -5.92 0.31
N THR A 158 -10.74 -5.63 -0.36
CA THR A 158 -10.13 -4.29 -0.43
C THR A 158 -11.13 -3.26 -0.94
N ILE A 159 -11.81 -3.54 -2.06
CA ILE A 159 -12.84 -2.65 -2.65
C ILE A 159 -14.03 -2.46 -1.70
N GLN A 160 -14.46 -3.51 -0.99
CA GLN A 160 -15.55 -3.39 -0.02
C GLN A 160 -15.19 -2.50 1.17
N LEU A 161 -13.94 -2.59 1.66
CA LEU A 161 -13.45 -1.77 2.77
C LEU A 161 -13.35 -0.29 2.37
N ASP A 162 -12.85 -0.01 1.17
CA ASP A 162 -12.81 1.34 0.62
C ASP A 162 -14.20 1.97 0.52
N ARG A 163 -15.17 1.27 -0.06
CA ARG A 163 -16.57 1.75 -0.16
C ARG A 163 -17.21 2.04 1.21
N LYS A 164 -16.90 1.25 2.24
CA LYS A 164 -17.38 1.50 3.61
C LYS A 164 -16.72 2.73 4.21
N SER A 165 -15.43 2.91 4.00
CA SER A 165 -14.68 4.08 4.46
C SER A 165 -15.23 5.38 3.84
N THR A 166 -15.48 5.38 2.54
CA THR A 166 -16.04 6.53 1.80
C THR A 166 -17.45 6.90 2.26
N ARG A 167 -18.33 5.93 2.53
CA ARG A 167 -19.70 6.20 3.03
C ARG A 167 -19.72 6.81 4.43
N LEU A 168 -18.80 6.44 5.31
CA LEU A 168 -18.67 7.04 6.64
C LEU A 168 -18.28 8.53 6.55
N ASN A 169 -17.47 8.91 5.57
CA ASN A 169 -17.10 10.31 5.35
C ASN A 169 -18.26 11.16 4.79
N SER A 170 -19.10 10.60 3.92
CA SER A 170 -20.25 11.32 3.35
C SER A 170 -21.39 11.56 4.34
N SER A 171 -21.51 10.75 5.39
CA SER A 171 -22.54 10.92 6.44
C SER A 171 -22.22 12.03 7.45
N HIS A 172 -21.01 12.57 7.48
CA HIS A 172 -20.62 13.68 8.34
C HIS A 172 -20.70 15.05 7.64
N GLY A 173 -21.08 15.11 6.37
CA GLY A 173 -21.16 16.33 5.54
C GLY A 173 -22.51 17.03 5.51
N TYR A 174 -23.53 16.56 6.25
CA TYR A 174 -24.85 17.18 6.31
C TYR A 174 -25.21 17.58 7.75
N ILE A 175 -24.47 18.50 8.34
CA ILE A 175 -24.96 19.29 9.48
C ILE A 175 -24.35 20.71 9.32
N SER A 176 -25.08 21.57 8.65
CA SER A 176 -25.12 23.02 8.90
C SER A 176 -26.30 23.63 8.18
#